data_d8162de5d8567dc0d0f1db5ff8426679
#
_entry.id   d8162de5d8567dc0d0f1db5ff8426679
#
_cell.length_a   1.000
_cell.length_b   1.000
_cell.length_c   1.000
_cell.angle_alpha   90.00
_cell.angle_beta   90.00
_cell.angle_gamma   90.00
#
_symmetry.space_group_name_H-M   'P 1'
#
loop_
_entity.id
_entity.type
_entity.pdbx_description
1 polymer ?
#
loop_
_entity_poly.entity_id
_entity_poly.type
_entity_poly.pdbx_seq_one_letter_code
_entity_poly.pdbx_strand_id
1 'polypeptide(L)'
;MSIKLYKVLSKNDTGETHSHQSGISIPKAVASSGIFPELTTETLNPRTDVTFYDEDNVAWTFQYIYYNDIYFGKSNDKGHNEFRLTCVREYIKKYDIKSGNEIWFSIDDNGIRHIGYVSEKQEAQLLKDDRRVITLSPGWRCIEW
;
A
#
# COMPACT_ATOMS: atom_id res chain seq x y z
N MET A 1 -19.17 7.75 0.44
CA MET A 1 -18.47 7.20 1.61
C MET A 1 -16.97 7.22 1.34
N SER A 2 -16.22 7.84 2.23
CA SER A 2 -14.77 7.93 2.10
C SER A 2 -14.10 6.80 2.86
N ILE A 3 -13.05 6.23 2.26
CA ILE A 3 -12.24 5.21 2.93
C ILE A 3 -10.77 5.58 2.85
N LYS A 4 -10.04 5.25 3.91
CA LYS A 4 -8.59 5.28 3.92
C LYS A 4 -8.09 3.91 4.36
N LEU A 5 -7.05 3.44 3.68
CA LEU A 5 -6.40 2.18 4.01
C LEU A 5 -5.08 2.50 4.70
N TYR A 6 -4.90 1.95 5.89
CA TYR A 6 -3.71 2.17 6.73
C TYR A 6 -2.87 0.91 6.76
N LYS A 7 -1.57 1.06 6.57
CA LYS A 7 -0.60 -0.05 6.66
C LYS A 7 0.43 0.27 7.73
N VAL A 8 0.57 -0.61 8.71
CA VAL A 8 1.70 -0.58 9.65
C VAL A 8 2.91 -1.14 8.94
N LEU A 9 3.97 -0.34 8.83
CA LEU A 9 5.16 -0.72 8.08
C LEU A 9 6.04 -1.68 8.86
N SER A 10 6.51 -2.72 8.18
CA SER A 10 7.52 -3.64 8.68
C SER A 10 8.92 -3.13 8.30
N LYS A 11 9.95 -3.74 8.87
CA LYS A 11 11.35 -3.44 8.49
C LYS A 11 11.61 -3.73 7.02
N ASN A 12 10.96 -4.75 6.47
CA ASN A 12 11.08 -5.06 5.05
C ASN A 12 10.43 -3.99 4.17
N ASP A 13 9.28 -3.46 4.59
CA ASP A 13 8.56 -2.40 3.87
C ASP A 13 9.40 -1.12 3.79
N THR A 14 10.11 -0.77 4.85
CA THR A 14 10.95 0.44 4.93
C THR A 14 12.33 0.27 4.30
N GLY A 15 12.71 -0.96 3.96
CA GLY A 15 14.04 -1.27 3.45
C GLY A 15 15.10 -1.43 4.51
N GLU A 16 14.73 -1.44 5.79
CA GLU A 16 15.70 -1.60 6.91
C GLU A 16 16.38 -2.96 6.90
N THR A 17 15.77 -3.98 6.28
CA THR A 17 16.34 -5.32 6.16
C THR A 17 17.36 -5.43 5.03
N HIS A 18 17.47 -4.43 4.17
CA HIS A 18 18.29 -4.45 2.95
C HIS A 18 17.94 -5.63 2.01
N SER A 19 16.71 -6.13 2.11
CA SER A 19 16.21 -7.21 1.26
C SER A 19 16.06 -6.73 -0.18
N HIS A 20 16.28 -7.64 -1.14
CA HIS A 20 16.03 -7.37 -2.55
C HIS A 20 14.52 -7.24 -2.86
N GLN A 21 13.69 -7.82 -2.01
CA GLN A 21 12.23 -7.72 -2.14
C GLN A 21 11.74 -6.48 -1.41
N SER A 22 12.03 -5.32 -1.98
CA SER A 22 11.53 -4.07 -1.46
C SER A 22 10.10 -3.84 -1.94
N GLY A 23 9.34 -3.08 -1.18
CA GLY A 23 7.98 -2.75 -1.50
C GLY A 23 7.00 -3.31 -0.48
N ILE A 24 5.74 -2.96 -0.67
CA ILE A 24 4.67 -3.28 0.25
C ILE A 24 3.79 -4.36 -0.37
N SER A 25 3.60 -5.47 0.34
CA SER A 25 2.68 -6.53 -0.07
C SER A 25 1.24 -6.02 0.08
N ILE A 26 0.41 -6.20 -0.96
CA ILE A 26 -0.97 -5.74 -1.00
C ILE A 26 -1.88 -6.95 -0.94
N PRO A 27 -2.57 -7.21 0.20
CA PRO A 27 -3.50 -8.34 0.28
C PRO A 27 -4.68 -8.19 -0.68
N LYS A 28 -5.32 -9.29 -1.03
CA LYS A 28 -6.46 -9.28 -1.96
C LYS A 28 -7.58 -8.35 -1.53
N ALA A 29 -7.89 -8.30 -0.24
CA ALA A 29 -8.92 -7.40 0.29
C ALA A 29 -8.59 -5.93 0.03
N VAL A 30 -7.30 -5.57 0.12
CA VAL A 30 -6.81 -4.22 -0.14
C VAL A 30 -6.79 -3.94 -1.65
N ALA A 31 -6.33 -4.90 -2.44
CA ALA A 31 -6.30 -4.79 -3.90
C ALA A 31 -7.69 -4.57 -4.48
N SER A 32 -8.72 -5.15 -3.85
CA SER A 32 -10.12 -5.04 -4.28
C SER A 32 -10.83 -3.77 -3.80
N SER A 33 -10.15 -2.93 -3.03
CA SER A 33 -10.76 -1.76 -2.39
C SER A 33 -11.19 -0.65 -3.36
N GLY A 34 -10.64 -0.65 -4.57
CA GLY A 34 -10.86 0.42 -5.55
C GLY A 34 -9.79 1.50 -5.54
N ILE A 35 -8.91 1.51 -4.54
CA ILE A 35 -7.83 2.50 -4.44
C ILE A 35 -6.69 2.16 -5.41
N PHE A 36 -6.40 0.89 -5.60
CA PHE A 36 -5.36 0.43 -6.51
C PHE A 36 -5.95 0.10 -7.87
N PRO A 37 -5.18 0.29 -8.98
CA PRO A 37 -5.70 -0.01 -10.31
C PRO A 37 -5.90 -1.50 -10.52
N GLU A 38 -6.76 -1.86 -11.46
CA GLU A 38 -6.96 -3.25 -11.84
C GLU A 38 -5.80 -3.69 -12.75
N LEU A 39 -5.38 -4.94 -12.59
CA LEU A 39 -4.36 -5.55 -13.45
C LEU A 39 -4.95 -6.78 -14.12
N THR A 40 -4.59 -6.99 -15.41
CA THR A 40 -4.95 -8.21 -16.09
C THR A 40 -4.25 -9.40 -15.44
N THR A 41 -4.92 -10.56 -15.41
CA THR A 41 -4.31 -11.80 -14.94
C THR A 41 -3.88 -12.69 -16.10
N GLU A 42 -3.99 -12.21 -17.33
CA GLU A 42 -3.71 -12.98 -18.56
C GLU A 42 -2.23 -12.97 -18.94
N THR A 43 -1.45 -12.06 -18.37
CA THR A 43 -0.01 -11.94 -18.65
C THR A 43 0.81 -12.28 -17.43
N LEU A 44 2.08 -12.64 -17.63
CA LEU A 44 3.02 -12.92 -16.56
C LEU A 44 3.43 -11.61 -15.88
N ASN A 45 3.24 -11.56 -14.57
CA ASN A 45 3.64 -10.42 -13.71
C ASN A 45 3.18 -9.07 -14.29
N PRO A 46 1.88 -8.89 -14.53
CA PRO A 46 1.36 -7.61 -15.05
C PRO A 46 1.66 -6.48 -14.07
N ARG A 47 1.93 -5.30 -14.61
CA ARG A 47 2.28 -4.14 -13.81
C ARG A 47 1.81 -2.85 -14.46
N THR A 48 1.60 -1.85 -13.64
CA THR A 48 1.27 -0.50 -14.09
C THR A 48 1.81 0.52 -13.12
N ASP A 49 2.08 1.71 -13.61
CA ASP A 49 2.42 2.83 -12.75
C ASP A 49 1.16 3.37 -12.11
N VAL A 50 1.27 3.80 -10.85
CA VAL A 50 0.18 4.44 -10.13
C VAL A 50 0.72 5.66 -9.40
N THR A 51 0.04 6.79 -9.55
CA THR A 51 0.47 8.06 -8.94
C THR A 51 -0.42 8.42 -7.77
N PHE A 52 0.22 8.72 -6.64
CA PHE A 52 -0.42 9.23 -5.43
C PHE A 52 0.12 10.62 -5.14
N TYR A 53 -0.75 11.51 -4.65
CA TYR A 53 -0.35 12.84 -4.19
C TYR A 53 -0.27 12.84 -2.67
N ASP A 54 0.82 13.41 -2.13
CA ASP A 54 1.00 13.49 -0.69
C ASP A 54 0.31 14.73 -0.10
N GLU A 55 0.45 14.92 1.21
CA GLU A 55 -0.17 16.03 1.92
C GLU A 55 0.37 17.40 1.50
N ASP A 56 1.58 17.43 0.92
CA ASP A 56 2.19 18.63 0.36
C ASP A 56 1.88 18.79 -1.15
N ASN A 57 0.99 17.97 -1.66
CA ASN A 57 0.56 17.95 -3.06
C ASN A 57 1.69 17.56 -4.03
N VAL A 58 2.65 16.78 -3.55
CA VAL A 58 3.74 16.23 -4.37
C VAL A 58 3.29 14.90 -4.94
N ALA A 59 3.52 14.72 -6.25
CA ALA A 59 3.15 13.49 -6.95
C ALA A 59 4.24 12.42 -6.75
N TRP A 60 3.83 11.22 -6.36
CA TRP A 60 4.68 10.06 -6.20
C TRP A 60 4.18 8.96 -7.11
N THR A 61 5.02 8.50 -8.03
CA THR A 61 4.67 7.41 -8.94
C THR A 61 5.34 6.14 -8.46
N PHE A 62 4.51 5.14 -8.14
CA PHE A 62 4.95 3.83 -7.72
C PHE A 62 4.59 2.82 -8.80
N GLN A 63 5.18 1.64 -8.75
CA GLN A 63 4.82 0.54 -9.65
C GLN A 63 4.00 -0.49 -8.89
N TYR A 64 2.82 -0.81 -9.42
CA TYR A 64 1.92 -1.80 -8.85
C TYR A 64 1.99 -3.06 -9.70
N ILE A 65 2.32 -4.20 -9.08
CA ILE A 65 2.62 -5.46 -9.76
C ILE A 65 1.79 -6.59 -9.16
N TYR A 66 1.28 -7.46 -10.00
CA TYR A 66 0.73 -8.74 -9.57
C TYR A 66 1.71 -9.85 -9.95
N TYR A 67 2.37 -10.44 -8.96
CA TYR A 67 3.27 -11.57 -9.18
C TYR A 67 2.44 -12.85 -9.27
N ASN A 68 2.44 -13.46 -10.45
CA ASN A 68 1.64 -14.64 -10.74
C ASN A 68 2.48 -15.77 -11.33
N ASP A 69 3.76 -15.84 -10.97
CA ASP A 69 4.71 -16.84 -11.43
C ASP A 69 4.19 -18.27 -11.24
N ILE A 70 3.53 -18.54 -10.12
CA ILE A 70 2.99 -19.87 -9.80
C ILE A 70 1.89 -20.22 -10.78
N TYR A 71 1.00 -19.29 -11.10
CA TYR A 71 -0.09 -19.50 -12.04
C TYR A 71 0.43 -19.89 -13.42
N PHE A 72 1.54 -19.29 -13.87
CA PHE A 72 2.14 -19.58 -15.16
C PHE A 72 3.18 -20.71 -15.11
N GLY A 73 3.36 -21.36 -13.97
CA GLY A 73 4.31 -22.45 -13.81
C GLY A 73 5.77 -22.04 -13.94
N LYS A 74 6.08 -20.77 -13.70
CA LYS A 74 7.44 -20.23 -13.82
C LYS A 74 8.26 -20.36 -12.55
N SER A 75 7.60 -20.65 -11.43
CA SER A 75 8.26 -20.79 -10.14
C SER A 75 7.99 -22.18 -9.58
N ASN A 76 9.04 -22.85 -9.11
CA ASN A 76 8.94 -24.11 -8.38
C ASN A 76 8.87 -23.87 -6.87
N ASP A 77 8.91 -22.62 -6.46
CA ASP A 77 8.96 -22.26 -5.07
C ASP A 77 7.62 -22.39 -4.38
N LYS A 78 7.70 -22.51 -3.06
CA LYS A 78 6.55 -22.56 -2.16
C LYS A 78 5.90 -21.18 -2.00
N GLY A 79 6.27 -20.22 -2.84
CA GLY A 79 5.68 -18.90 -2.86
C GLY A 79 4.22 -18.94 -3.29
N HIS A 80 3.60 -17.80 -3.27
CA HIS A 80 2.20 -17.61 -3.66
C HIS A 80 2.08 -16.36 -4.51
N ASN A 81 1.04 -16.30 -5.32
CA ASN A 81 0.75 -15.11 -6.11
C ASN A 81 0.43 -13.95 -5.16
N GLU A 82 0.97 -12.76 -5.46
CA GLU A 82 0.74 -11.60 -4.61
C GLU A 82 0.76 -10.29 -5.41
N PHE A 83 0.00 -9.32 -4.92
CA PHE A 83 0.11 -7.93 -5.36
C PHE A 83 1.19 -7.23 -4.54
N ARG A 84 1.96 -6.35 -5.17
CA ARG A 84 2.98 -5.54 -4.52
C ARG A 84 2.99 -4.12 -5.04
N LEU A 85 3.23 -3.18 -4.15
CA LEU A 85 3.50 -1.78 -4.50
C LEU A 85 4.99 -1.55 -4.28
N THR A 86 5.72 -1.25 -5.37
CA THR A 86 7.18 -1.07 -5.33
C THR A 86 7.55 0.38 -5.64
N CYS A 87 8.84 0.69 -5.53
CA CYS A 87 9.37 2.05 -5.72
C CYS A 87 8.95 3.03 -4.62
N VAL A 88 8.65 2.52 -3.42
CA VAL A 88 8.18 3.34 -2.30
C VAL A 88 9.30 3.92 -1.44
N ARG A 89 10.54 3.51 -1.65
CA ARG A 89 11.69 3.89 -0.79
C ARG A 89 11.92 5.39 -0.73
N GLU A 90 11.82 6.08 -1.85
CA GLU A 90 12.08 7.52 -1.89
C GLU A 90 11.07 8.30 -1.05
N TYR A 91 9.79 7.87 -1.08
CA TYR A 91 8.75 8.45 -0.24
C TYR A 91 9.07 8.23 1.24
N ILE A 92 9.43 7.01 1.61
CA ILE A 92 9.75 6.64 3.00
C ILE A 92 10.96 7.42 3.50
N LYS A 93 11.98 7.58 2.67
CA LYS A 93 13.18 8.36 3.02
C LYS A 93 12.89 9.83 3.21
N LYS A 94 12.10 10.42 2.31
CA LYS A 94 11.80 11.85 2.36
C LYS A 94 11.17 12.25 3.69
N TYR A 95 10.26 11.43 4.21
CA TYR A 95 9.54 11.72 5.43
C TYR A 95 10.09 10.98 6.65
N ASP A 96 11.24 10.31 6.51
CA ASP A 96 11.92 9.58 7.60
C ASP A 96 10.99 8.60 8.31
N ILE A 97 10.20 7.86 7.54
CA ILE A 97 9.22 6.92 8.07
C ILE A 97 9.93 5.63 8.50
N LYS A 98 9.62 5.15 9.70
CA LYS A 98 10.27 3.98 10.31
C LYS A 98 9.29 2.82 10.40
N SER A 99 9.84 1.61 10.58
CA SER A 99 9.01 0.44 10.90
C SER A 99 8.19 0.71 12.15
N GLY A 100 6.95 0.23 12.15
CA GLY A 100 5.99 0.52 13.22
C GLY A 100 5.15 1.76 12.99
N ASN A 101 5.60 2.67 12.13
CA ASN A 101 4.77 3.79 11.69
C ASN A 101 3.73 3.30 10.69
N GLU A 102 2.68 4.10 10.48
CA GLU A 102 1.66 3.79 9.49
C GLU A 102 1.70 4.75 8.32
N ILE A 103 1.44 4.24 7.13
CA ILE A 103 1.10 5.05 5.96
C ILE A 103 -0.34 4.76 5.57
N TRP A 104 -0.97 5.69 4.88
CA TRP A 104 -2.33 5.51 4.42
C TRP A 104 -2.48 5.83 2.94
N PHE A 105 -3.46 5.20 2.32
CA PHE A 105 -3.81 5.39 0.92
C PHE A 105 -5.30 5.69 0.83
N SER A 106 -5.68 6.62 -0.05
CA SER A 106 -7.08 6.92 -0.33
C SER A 106 -7.27 7.28 -1.79
N ILE A 107 -8.53 7.34 -2.21
CA ILE A 107 -8.91 7.84 -3.52
C ILE A 107 -10.12 8.77 -3.32
N ASP A 108 -10.10 9.93 -3.98
CA ASP A 108 -11.18 10.89 -3.85
C ASP A 108 -12.27 10.66 -4.92
N ASP A 109 -13.33 11.47 -4.86
CA ASP A 109 -14.48 11.33 -5.77
C ASP A 109 -14.11 11.61 -7.23
N ASN A 110 -13.00 12.29 -7.47
CA ASN A 110 -12.50 12.57 -8.82
C ASN A 110 -11.55 11.50 -9.34
N GLY A 111 -11.32 10.45 -8.56
CA GLY A 111 -10.41 9.38 -8.93
C GLY A 111 -8.94 9.70 -8.65
N ILE A 112 -8.66 10.77 -7.94
CA ILE A 112 -7.29 11.16 -7.58
C ILE A 112 -6.88 10.38 -6.34
N ARG A 113 -5.70 9.75 -6.41
CA ARG A 113 -5.16 8.95 -5.32
C ARG A 113 -4.28 9.80 -4.42
N HIS A 114 -4.38 9.56 -3.11
CA HIS A 114 -3.65 10.29 -2.08
C HIS A 114 -2.89 9.34 -1.19
N ILE A 115 -1.75 9.79 -0.66
CA ILE A 115 -0.91 9.04 0.26
C ILE A 115 -0.50 9.96 1.41
N GLY A 116 -0.35 9.39 2.58
CA GLY A 116 0.16 10.13 3.73
C GLY A 116 0.72 9.16 4.76
N TYR A 117 1.25 9.71 5.84
CA TYR A 117 1.74 8.93 6.96
C TYR A 117 1.12 9.47 8.24
N VAL A 118 1.03 8.60 9.26
CA VAL A 118 0.40 8.97 10.52
C VAL A 118 1.45 9.57 11.43
N SER A 119 1.31 10.86 11.76
CA SER A 119 2.10 11.51 12.80
C SER A 119 1.47 11.23 14.17
N GLU A 120 2.20 11.51 15.25
CA GLU A 120 1.68 11.35 16.61
C GLU A 120 0.38 12.14 16.81
N LYS A 121 0.30 13.33 16.23
CA LYS A 121 -0.90 14.17 16.32
C LYS A 121 -2.08 13.54 15.60
N GLN A 122 -1.87 12.96 14.44
CA GLN A 122 -2.91 12.29 13.66
C GLN A 122 -3.36 11.00 14.35
N GLU A 123 -2.44 10.27 14.95
CA GLU A 123 -2.75 9.08 15.72
C GLU A 123 -3.66 9.39 16.90
N ALA A 124 -3.36 10.44 17.64
CA ALA A 124 -4.20 10.90 18.74
C ALA A 124 -5.61 11.28 18.26
N GLN A 125 -5.71 11.90 17.09
CA GLN A 125 -6.99 12.25 16.47
C GLN A 125 -7.79 10.99 16.09
N LEU A 126 -7.15 9.99 15.51
CA LEU A 126 -7.80 8.74 15.13
C LEU A 126 -8.38 8.00 16.34
N LEU A 127 -7.68 8.03 17.47
CA LEU A 127 -8.14 7.41 18.71
C LEU A 127 -9.36 8.11 19.32
N LYS A 128 -9.56 9.38 19.02
CA LYS A 128 -10.69 10.18 19.51
C LYS A 128 -11.90 10.10 18.60
N ASP A 129 -11.72 9.74 17.36
CA ASP A 129 -12.79 9.72 16.38
C ASP A 129 -13.56 8.40 16.45
N ASP A 130 -14.89 8.52 16.43
CA ASP A 130 -15.83 7.39 16.49
C ASP A 130 -16.02 6.80 15.10
N ARG A 131 -14.92 6.45 14.44
CA ARG A 131 -14.92 5.95 13.08
C ARG A 131 -14.97 4.44 13.04
N ARG A 132 -15.59 3.93 12.00
CA ARG A 132 -15.63 2.48 11.78
C ARG A 132 -14.26 2.01 11.30
N VAL A 133 -13.65 1.09 12.03
CA VAL A 133 -12.36 0.49 11.70
C VAL A 133 -12.56 -0.98 11.35
N ILE A 134 -12.06 -1.39 10.20
CA ILE A 134 -12.15 -2.76 9.72
C ILE A 134 -10.72 -3.28 9.48
N THR A 135 -10.37 -4.40 10.12
CA THR A 135 -9.10 -5.07 9.85
C THR A 135 -9.25 -5.93 8.59
N LEU A 136 -8.47 -5.63 7.56
CA LEU A 136 -8.52 -6.35 6.29
C LEU A 136 -7.51 -7.49 6.22
N SER A 137 -6.38 -7.34 6.92
CA SER A 137 -5.28 -8.29 6.92
C SER A 137 -4.30 -7.89 8.02
N PRO A 138 -3.39 -8.76 8.47
CA PRO A 138 -2.36 -8.34 9.41
C PRO A 138 -1.60 -7.11 8.91
N GLY A 139 -1.57 -6.05 9.73
CA GLY A 139 -0.94 -4.79 9.40
C GLY A 139 -1.77 -3.84 8.54
N TRP A 140 -2.95 -4.26 8.08
CA TRP A 140 -3.83 -3.43 7.24
C TRP A 140 -5.18 -3.20 7.92
N ARG A 141 -5.61 -1.95 7.92
CA ARG A 141 -6.95 -1.58 8.39
C ARG A 141 -7.58 -0.56 7.46
N CYS A 142 -8.88 -0.61 7.35
CA CYS A 142 -9.68 0.35 6.60
C CYS A 142 -10.46 1.20 7.59
N ILE A 143 -10.41 2.52 7.43
CA ILE A 143 -11.22 3.44 8.22
C ILE A 143 -12.25 4.06 7.27
N GLU A 144 -13.51 3.89 7.61
CA GLU A 144 -14.65 4.45 6.88
C GLU A 144 -15.26 5.61 7.67
N TRP A 145 -15.64 6.66 6.97
CA TRP A 145 -16.41 7.75 7.56
C TRP A 145 -17.31 8.46 6.57
#